data_a4f0ce7d6d6f2ee0539aef42e87580a7
#
_entry.id   a4f0ce7d6d6f2ee0539aef42e87580a7
#
_cell.length_a   1.000
_cell.length_b   1.000
_cell.length_c   1.000
_cell.angle_alpha   90.00
_cell.angle_beta   90.00
_cell.angle_gamma   90.00
#
_symmetry.space_group_name_H-M   'P 1'
#
loop_
_entity.id
_entity.type
_entity.pdbx_description
1 polymer ?
#
loop_
_entity_poly.entity_id
_entity_poly.type
_entity_poly.pdbx_seq_one_letter_code
_entity_poly.pdbx_strand_id
1 'polypeptide(L)'
;MAVFFVPPHIAVIHQYMREMMAGGGKMILGSDSHTRYGALGTMAVGEGGGELVKQLLNDTWDIDYPGVVAVHLTGKPAPYVGPQDVALAIIGAVFKNGYVKNKVMEFVGPGVAALS
;
A
#
# COMPACT_ATOMS: atom_id res chain seq x y z
N MET A 1 -3.22 -9.91 -23.92
CA MET A 1 -3.13 -9.07 -22.70
C MET A 1 -3.88 -7.78 -22.95
N ALA A 2 -4.75 -7.37 -22.04
CA ALA A 2 -5.44 -6.09 -22.14
C ALA A 2 -4.56 -4.98 -21.56
N VAL A 3 -4.40 -3.88 -22.30
CA VAL A 3 -3.68 -2.69 -21.84
C VAL A 3 -4.68 -1.56 -21.71
N PHE A 4 -4.69 -0.91 -20.55
CA PHE A 4 -5.51 0.25 -20.29
C PHE A 4 -4.63 1.49 -20.17
N PHE A 5 -4.94 2.51 -20.96
CA PHE A 5 -4.18 3.75 -20.97
C PHE A 5 -4.93 4.84 -20.21
N VAL A 6 -4.27 5.43 -19.22
CA VAL A 6 -4.76 6.62 -18.52
C VAL A 6 -3.99 7.83 -19.05
N PRO A 7 -4.65 8.79 -19.71
CA PRO A 7 -3.98 9.97 -20.25
C PRO A 7 -3.37 10.85 -19.16
N PRO A 8 -2.38 11.68 -19.48
CA PRO A 8 -1.86 12.67 -18.56
C PRO A 8 -2.96 13.65 -18.11
N HIS A 9 -2.76 14.27 -16.96
CA HIS A 9 -3.66 15.25 -16.35
C HIS A 9 -5.02 14.72 -15.86
N ILE A 10 -5.22 13.40 -15.85
CA ILE A 10 -6.42 12.79 -15.24
C ILE A 10 -6.24 12.67 -13.73
N ALA A 11 -5.19 12.00 -13.30
CA ALA A 11 -4.85 11.83 -11.89
C ALA A 11 -3.43 11.29 -11.74
N VAL A 12 -2.90 11.36 -10.52
CA VAL A 12 -1.72 10.58 -10.15
C VAL A 12 -2.09 9.09 -10.25
N ILE A 13 -1.24 8.30 -10.88
CA ILE A 13 -1.53 6.89 -11.17
C ILE A 13 -1.95 6.10 -9.92
N HIS A 14 -1.29 6.32 -8.80
CA HIS A 14 -1.59 5.60 -7.56
C HIS A 14 -2.98 5.93 -7.03
N GLN A 15 -3.38 7.20 -7.11
CA GLN A 15 -4.71 7.63 -6.73
C GLN A 15 -5.77 7.03 -7.65
N TYR A 16 -5.53 7.09 -8.95
CA TYR A 16 -6.43 6.50 -9.93
C TYR A 16 -6.66 5.00 -9.69
N MET A 17 -5.58 4.25 -9.46
CA MET A 17 -5.66 2.81 -9.22
C MET A 17 -6.44 2.48 -7.95
N ARG A 18 -6.26 3.26 -6.89
CA ARG A 18 -7.00 3.06 -5.63
C ARG A 18 -8.48 3.35 -5.77
N GLU A 19 -8.83 4.40 -6.49
CA GLU A 19 -10.22 4.80 -6.64
C GLU A 19 -11.00 3.95 -7.66
N MET A 20 -10.33 3.51 -8.72
CA MET A 20 -10.99 2.89 -9.86
C MET A 20 -10.82 1.39 -9.96
N MET A 21 -9.73 0.83 -9.42
CA MET A 21 -9.37 -0.56 -9.67
C MET A 21 -9.09 -1.39 -8.41
N ALA A 22 -8.86 -0.77 -7.27
CA ALA A 22 -8.62 -1.48 -6.03
C ALA A 22 -9.86 -2.20 -5.52
N GLY A 23 -9.66 -3.32 -4.83
CA GLY A 23 -10.75 -4.09 -4.24
C GLY A 23 -10.26 -5.38 -3.60
N GLY A 24 -11.08 -5.98 -2.77
CA GLY A 24 -10.78 -7.24 -2.11
C GLY A 24 -10.43 -8.35 -3.10
N GLY A 25 -9.43 -9.14 -2.75
CA GLY A 25 -8.94 -10.24 -3.58
C GLY A 25 -8.14 -9.83 -4.80
N LYS A 26 -7.78 -8.55 -4.92
CA LYS A 26 -6.93 -8.05 -6.01
C LYS A 26 -5.51 -7.81 -5.53
N MET A 27 -4.57 -7.88 -6.47
CA MET A 27 -3.17 -7.53 -6.28
C MET A 27 -2.74 -6.51 -7.33
N ILE A 28 -2.05 -5.48 -6.90
CA ILE A 28 -1.48 -4.46 -7.77
C ILE A 28 0.04 -4.55 -7.68
N LEU A 29 0.68 -4.76 -8.80
CA LEU A 29 2.14 -4.72 -8.93
C LEU A 29 2.53 -3.48 -9.74
N GLY A 30 3.41 -2.67 -9.20
CA GLY A 30 3.89 -1.47 -9.85
C GLY A 30 5.41 -1.31 -9.80
N SER A 31 5.97 -0.57 -10.73
CA SER A 31 7.41 -0.29 -10.78
C SER A 31 7.86 0.77 -9.78
N ASP A 32 6.93 1.45 -9.16
CA ASP A 32 7.17 2.57 -8.25
C ASP A 32 6.98 2.14 -6.80
N SER A 33 7.84 2.62 -5.91
CA SER A 33 7.79 2.33 -4.48
C SER A 33 6.49 2.80 -3.82
N HIS A 34 5.81 3.81 -4.36
CA HIS A 34 4.50 4.27 -3.87
C HIS A 34 3.36 3.29 -4.15
N THR A 35 3.57 2.29 -5.01
CA THR A 35 2.60 1.21 -5.26
C THR A 35 2.31 0.37 -4.00
N ARG A 36 3.13 0.45 -2.98
CA ARG A 36 2.97 -0.29 -1.72
C ARG A 36 1.73 0.06 -0.92
N TYR A 37 1.01 1.08 -1.32
CA TYR A 37 -0.24 1.47 -0.68
C TYR A 37 -1.42 0.75 -1.32
N GLY A 38 -1.75 -0.41 -0.80
CA GLY A 38 -3.02 -1.05 -1.08
C GLY A 38 -4.19 -0.26 -0.50
N ALA A 39 -5.39 -0.52 -0.99
CA ALA A 39 -6.61 0.05 -0.46
C ALA A 39 -7.76 -0.94 -0.63
N LEU A 40 -8.76 -0.85 0.22
CA LEU A 40 -9.99 -1.64 0.11
C LEU A 40 -9.76 -3.16 0.01
N GLY A 41 -8.78 -3.66 0.74
CA GLY A 41 -8.43 -5.08 0.73
C GLY A 41 -7.59 -5.53 -0.47
N THR A 42 -6.99 -4.61 -1.21
CA THR A 42 -6.03 -4.89 -2.27
C THR A 42 -4.62 -5.00 -1.69
N MET A 43 -3.90 -6.05 -2.04
CA MET A 43 -2.47 -6.12 -1.79
C MET A 43 -1.72 -5.35 -2.87
N ALA A 44 -0.87 -4.40 -2.48
CA ALA A 44 -0.08 -3.63 -3.43
C ALA A 44 1.42 -3.79 -3.14
N VAL A 45 2.18 -4.07 -4.19
CA VAL A 45 3.62 -4.31 -4.11
C VAL A 45 4.34 -3.44 -5.14
N GLY A 46 5.33 -2.68 -4.68
CA GLY A 46 6.19 -1.89 -5.53
C GLY A 46 7.52 -2.60 -5.76
N GLU A 47 7.83 -2.89 -7.00
CA GLU A 47 9.06 -3.56 -7.43
C GLU A 47 9.72 -2.81 -8.60
N GLY A 48 10.92 -3.22 -8.95
CA GLY A 48 11.63 -2.64 -10.09
C GLY A 48 11.00 -2.97 -11.44
N GLY A 49 11.33 -2.19 -12.45
CA GLY A 49 10.80 -2.36 -13.80
C GLY A 49 11.07 -3.74 -14.41
N GLY A 50 12.18 -4.39 -14.05
CA GLY A 50 12.51 -5.74 -14.52
C GLY A 50 11.47 -6.80 -14.12
N GLU A 51 10.91 -6.69 -12.93
CA GLU A 51 9.86 -7.60 -12.48
C GLU A 51 8.54 -7.37 -13.23
N LEU A 52 8.24 -6.12 -13.57
CA LEU A 52 7.07 -5.80 -14.41
C LEU A 52 7.20 -6.37 -15.82
N VAL A 53 8.40 -6.37 -16.40
CA VAL A 53 8.64 -6.95 -17.72
C VAL A 53 8.29 -8.44 -17.74
N LYS A 54 8.61 -9.18 -16.70
CA LYS A 54 8.21 -10.60 -16.56
C LYS A 54 6.69 -10.74 -16.63
N GLN A 55 5.95 -9.87 -15.98
CA GLN A 55 4.48 -9.88 -16.02
C GLN A 55 3.95 -9.57 -17.42
N LEU A 56 4.57 -8.63 -18.12
CA LEU A 56 4.21 -8.31 -19.51
C LEU A 56 4.45 -9.49 -20.45
N LEU A 57 5.43 -10.31 -20.17
CA LEU A 57 5.77 -11.52 -20.93
C LEU A 57 4.97 -12.76 -20.47
N ASN A 58 3.98 -12.58 -19.61
CA ASN A 58 3.21 -13.66 -18.98
C ASN A 58 4.07 -14.65 -18.17
N ASP A 59 5.16 -14.16 -17.64
CA ASP A 59 6.01 -14.90 -16.72
C ASP A 59 5.53 -14.72 -15.27
N THR A 60 6.01 -15.57 -14.38
CA THR A 60 5.67 -15.49 -12.95
C THR A 60 6.70 -14.69 -12.17
N TRP A 61 6.27 -14.18 -11.03
CA TRP A 61 7.13 -13.57 -10.04
C TRP A 61 6.87 -14.21 -8.69
N ASP A 62 7.92 -14.79 -8.14
CA ASP A 62 7.83 -15.50 -6.87
C ASP A 62 8.16 -14.55 -5.73
N ILE A 63 7.29 -14.51 -4.73
CA ILE A 63 7.49 -13.76 -3.50
C ILE A 63 7.31 -14.68 -2.30
N ASP A 64 8.06 -14.42 -1.26
CA ASP A 64 7.80 -15.06 0.02
C ASP A 64 6.46 -14.59 0.56
N TYR A 65 5.65 -15.51 1.07
CA TYR A 65 4.37 -15.16 1.65
C TYR A 65 4.56 -14.22 2.83
N PRO A 66 4.09 -12.98 2.77
CA PRO A 66 4.38 -11.99 3.81
C PRO A 66 3.58 -12.26 5.08
N GLY A 67 4.21 -12.06 6.22
CA GLY A 67 3.48 -11.95 7.48
C GLY A 67 2.62 -10.69 7.51
N VAL A 68 1.56 -10.70 8.30
CA VAL A 68 0.69 -9.54 8.49
C VAL A 68 0.88 -8.99 9.89
N VAL A 69 1.12 -7.68 9.99
CA VAL A 69 1.21 -6.97 11.26
C VAL A 69 -0.02 -6.09 11.41
N ALA A 70 -0.82 -6.33 12.44
CA ALA A 70 -1.94 -5.47 12.78
C ALA A 70 -1.44 -4.25 13.56
N VAL A 71 -1.70 -3.07 13.01
CA VAL A 71 -1.46 -1.79 13.70
C VAL A 71 -2.78 -1.34 14.30
N HIS A 72 -2.96 -1.59 15.58
CA HIS A 72 -4.20 -1.28 16.29
C HIS A 72 -4.17 0.16 16.80
N LEU A 73 -4.96 1.02 16.17
CA LEU A 73 -5.09 2.43 16.53
C LEU A 73 -6.24 2.63 17.50
N THR A 74 -5.95 3.27 18.63
CA THR A 74 -6.92 3.61 19.68
C THR A 74 -6.94 5.10 19.95
N GLY A 75 -8.05 5.58 20.50
CA GLY A 75 -8.19 6.99 20.85
C GLY A 75 -8.46 7.89 19.64
N LYS A 76 -8.19 9.16 19.83
CA LYS A 76 -8.36 10.21 18.80
C LYS A 76 -7.07 11.01 18.70
N PRO A 77 -6.71 11.49 17.49
CA PRO A 77 -5.56 12.36 17.35
C PRO A 77 -5.80 13.70 18.09
N ALA A 78 -4.72 14.29 18.58
CA ALA A 78 -4.77 15.65 19.09
C ALA A 78 -5.10 16.63 17.94
N PRO A 79 -5.59 17.86 18.27
CA PRO A 79 -5.79 18.88 17.24
C PRO A 79 -4.51 19.10 16.43
N TYR A 80 -4.68 19.28 15.13
CA TYR A 80 -3.59 19.48 14.14
C TYR A 80 -2.70 18.24 13.87
N VAL A 81 -3.02 17.08 14.42
CA VAL A 81 -2.36 15.80 14.09
C VAL A 81 -3.14 15.11 12.99
N GLY A 82 -2.50 14.90 11.86
CA GLY A 82 -3.08 14.23 10.70
C GLY A 82 -2.56 12.80 10.48
N PRO A 83 -3.07 12.11 9.47
CA PRO A 83 -2.61 10.75 9.14
C PRO A 83 -1.11 10.64 8.87
N GLN A 84 -0.51 11.67 8.31
CA GLN A 84 0.94 11.72 8.06
C GLN A 84 1.74 11.69 9.36
N ASP A 85 1.30 12.38 10.39
CA ASP A 85 1.97 12.40 11.69
C ASP A 85 1.90 11.02 12.34
N VAL A 86 0.75 10.35 12.22
CA VAL A 86 0.56 8.97 12.69
C VAL A 86 1.51 8.01 11.96
N ALA A 87 1.63 8.14 10.65
CA ALA A 87 2.56 7.34 9.85
C ALA A 87 4.01 7.53 10.31
N LEU A 88 4.43 8.76 10.53
CA LEU A 88 5.77 9.09 11.04
C LEU A 88 6.01 8.53 12.43
N ALA A 89 5.02 8.61 13.31
CA ALA A 89 5.12 8.03 14.66
C ALA A 89 5.27 6.51 14.62
N ILE A 90 4.52 5.83 13.74
CA ILE A 90 4.65 4.38 13.55
C ILE A 90 6.04 4.02 13.04
N ILE A 91 6.56 4.75 12.06
CA ILE A 91 7.92 4.55 11.54
C ILE A 91 8.93 4.69 12.69
N GLY A 92 8.82 5.75 13.48
CA GLY A 92 9.69 5.97 14.63
C GLY A 92 9.66 4.84 15.65
N ALA A 93 8.50 4.22 15.85
CA ALA A 93 8.33 3.13 16.81
C ALA A 93 8.87 1.78 16.33
N VAL A 94 8.73 1.46 15.04
CA VAL A 94 8.96 0.09 14.54
C VAL A 94 10.17 -0.06 13.62
N PHE A 95 10.68 1.02 13.06
CA PHE A 95 11.76 0.95 12.06
C PHE A 95 13.06 0.36 12.62
N LYS A 96 13.47 0.81 13.79
CA LYS A 96 14.73 0.40 14.40
C LYS A 96 14.82 -1.11 14.65
N ASN A 97 13.71 -1.71 15.03
CA ASN A 97 13.64 -3.13 15.36
C ASN A 97 13.27 -4.03 14.17
N GLY A 98 12.93 -3.45 13.03
CA GLY A 98 12.57 -4.20 11.83
C GLY A 98 11.27 -4.99 11.92
N TYR A 99 10.36 -4.65 12.83
CA TYR A 99 9.13 -5.41 13.08
C TYR A 99 8.22 -5.53 11.85
N VAL A 100 8.26 -4.56 10.96
CA VAL A 100 7.40 -4.50 9.77
C VAL A 100 8.14 -4.80 8.47
N LYS A 101 9.42 -5.14 8.56
CA LYS A 101 10.22 -5.43 7.36
C LYS A 101 9.66 -6.64 6.61
N ASN A 102 9.42 -6.48 5.33
CA ASN A 102 8.86 -7.51 4.44
C ASN A 102 7.53 -8.09 4.94
N LYS A 103 6.71 -7.25 5.57
CA LYS A 103 5.38 -7.62 6.08
C LYS A 103 4.35 -6.66 5.57
N VAL A 104 3.11 -7.14 5.53
CA VAL A 104 1.94 -6.30 5.26
C VAL A 104 1.49 -5.66 6.57
N MET A 105 1.29 -4.35 6.57
CA MET A 105 0.68 -3.65 7.69
C MET A 105 -0.81 -3.47 7.44
N GLU A 106 -1.61 -3.90 8.39
CA GLU A 106 -3.06 -3.72 8.39
C GLU A 106 -3.45 -2.79 9.53
N PHE A 107 -4.13 -1.70 9.20
CA PHE A 107 -4.55 -0.70 10.19
C PHE A 107 -5.96 -1.01 10.67
N VAL A 108 -6.08 -1.27 11.96
CA VAL A 108 -7.33 -1.70 12.58
C VAL A 108 -7.61 -0.89 13.85
N GLY A 109 -8.82 -1.03 14.36
CA GLY A 109 -9.23 -0.40 15.60
C GLY A 109 -10.03 0.89 15.43
N PRO A 110 -10.63 1.40 16.51
CA PRO A 110 -11.52 2.56 16.46
C PRO A 110 -10.79 3.87 16.07
N GLY A 111 -9.49 3.96 16.30
CA GLY A 111 -8.69 5.12 15.93
C GLY A 111 -8.57 5.32 14.42
N VAL A 112 -8.77 4.29 13.60
CA VAL A 112 -8.73 4.42 12.13
C VAL A 112 -9.83 5.36 11.65
N ALA A 113 -11.04 5.23 12.18
CA ALA A 113 -12.17 6.09 11.81
C ALA A 113 -12.00 7.53 12.27
N ALA A 114 -11.10 7.79 13.20
CA ALA A 114 -10.81 9.14 13.69
C ALA A 114 -9.77 9.89 12.84
N LEU A 115 -9.16 9.21 11.88
CA LEU A 115 -8.22 9.79 10.90
C LEU A 115 -9.00 10.16 9.65
N SER A 116 -9.41 11.40 9.53
CA SER A 116 -10.11 11.93 8.36
C SER A 116 -9.26 12.94 7.60
#